data_71d2ac8f73e0e699f40a9e0a9babe7ca
#
_entry.id   71d2ac8f73e0e699f40a9e0a9babe7ca
#
_cell.length_a   1.000
_cell.length_b   1.000
_cell.length_c   1.000
_cell.angle_alpha   90.00
_cell.angle_beta   90.00
_cell.angle_gamma   90.00
#
_symmetry.space_group_name_H-M   'P 1'
#
loop_
_entity.id
_entity.type
_entity.pdbx_description
1 polymer ?
#
loop_
_entity_poly.entity_id
_entity_poly.type
_entity_poly.pdbx_seq_one_letter_code
_entity_poly.pdbx_strand_id
1 'polypeptide(L)'
;MNSAQSTKHHPAVSDNILLDTGARDPAFEEIYPRLPGFKLGVTHSWTRGQPFDFYRQMREEAPVIWSQIKKPSSGFWSVVRYDDVKQVELNPQIFSSQRGSINMSVLRNDKGRAERLMYAAYNSLINLDADLHRDLRTQQAAFFFPTYIETLKERIGRKIDELLDNMERQGPVVDFAKLFSIELPMFTLCEMLGVDEEDRADIIKWMHYLELAPQFITHPIRMLLAEPSFPFKFEKILHDMFSYGERVMADRIQNPREDLLTTIANATLGEKPLSQSYLDGSWLLIIFAGNDTTRNSLSGTIRLLTEFPEQRQMVLDDPSLIERMSHEALRMGSP
;
A
#
# COMPACT_ATOMS: atom_id res chain seq x y z
N MET A 1 -26.02 26.29 34.54
CA MET A 1 -24.58 26.21 34.30
C MET A 1 -24.39 25.30 33.07
N ASN A 2 -24.29 25.91 31.91
CA ASN A 2 -24.14 25.23 30.61
C ASN A 2 -22.67 24.93 30.37
N SER A 3 -22.31 23.66 30.36
CA SER A 3 -21.03 23.23 29.80
C SER A 3 -21.22 22.97 28.30
N ALA A 4 -20.87 23.96 27.50
CA ALA A 4 -20.73 23.81 26.06
C ALA A 4 -19.58 22.82 25.77
N GLN A 5 -19.92 21.59 25.39
CA GLN A 5 -18.97 20.68 24.75
C GLN A 5 -18.60 21.28 23.39
N SER A 6 -17.38 21.78 23.30
CA SER A 6 -16.73 22.19 22.07
C SER A 6 -16.61 20.95 21.17
N THR A 7 -17.52 20.82 20.19
CA THR A 7 -17.35 19.92 19.05
C THR A 7 -16.17 20.46 18.24
N LYS A 8 -14.99 19.86 18.46
CA LYS A 8 -13.85 20.09 17.59
C LYS A 8 -14.22 19.62 16.18
N HIS A 9 -14.58 20.56 15.33
CA HIS A 9 -14.58 20.34 13.90
C HIS A 9 -13.15 19.92 13.52
N HIS A 10 -12.94 18.67 13.17
CA HIS A 10 -11.78 18.28 12.39
C HIS A 10 -12.06 18.75 10.97
N PRO A 11 -11.34 19.76 10.45
CA PRO A 11 -11.44 20.10 9.04
C PRO A 11 -11.01 18.87 8.26
N ALA A 12 -11.71 18.56 7.19
CA ALA A 12 -11.17 17.68 6.17
C ALA A 12 -9.75 18.16 5.91
N VAL A 13 -8.79 17.23 5.83
CA VAL A 13 -7.36 17.50 5.70
C VAL A 13 -7.00 18.41 4.50
N SER A 14 -8.01 18.92 3.81
CA SER A 14 -7.93 19.60 2.52
C SER A 14 -7.17 20.91 2.48
N ASP A 15 -7.18 21.75 3.52
CA ASP A 15 -6.88 23.14 3.20
C ASP A 15 -5.55 23.71 3.71
N ASN A 16 -4.80 23.05 4.61
CA ASN A 16 -3.61 23.65 5.20
C ASN A 16 -2.33 22.78 5.26
N ILE A 17 -2.38 21.53 4.80
CA ILE A 17 -1.22 20.62 4.91
C ILE A 17 -0.24 20.80 3.74
N LEU A 18 -0.62 21.49 2.71
CA LEU A 18 0.15 21.54 1.45
C LEU A 18 1.42 22.39 1.48
N LEU A 19 1.74 23.10 2.53
CA LEU A 19 2.59 24.27 2.31
C LEU A 19 3.86 24.45 3.12
N ASP A 20 4.19 23.63 4.06
CA ASP A 20 5.49 23.84 4.69
C ASP A 20 6.52 22.78 4.27
N THR A 21 7.03 22.94 3.04
CA THR A 21 8.38 22.48 2.71
C THR A 21 9.34 23.47 3.32
N GLY A 22 9.42 23.57 4.64
CA GLY A 22 10.39 24.43 5.29
C GLY A 22 11.74 24.33 4.61
N ALA A 23 12.26 25.45 4.12
CA ALA A 23 13.61 25.53 3.62
C ALA A 23 14.51 24.98 4.74
N ARG A 24 15.25 23.92 4.41
CA ARG A 24 16.12 23.27 5.37
C ARG A 24 17.18 24.28 5.82
N ASP A 25 17.32 24.45 7.13
CA ASP A 25 18.41 25.24 7.69
C ASP A 25 19.74 24.64 7.22
N PRO A 26 20.61 25.38 6.54
CA PRO A 26 21.93 24.90 6.12
C PRO A 26 22.77 24.33 7.26
N ALA A 27 22.56 24.78 8.50
CA ALA A 27 23.23 24.25 9.69
C ALA A 27 22.92 22.76 9.94
N PHE A 28 21.81 22.23 9.40
CA PHE A 28 21.49 20.80 9.47
C PHE A 28 22.45 19.92 8.66
N GLU A 29 23.09 20.43 7.62
CA GLU A 29 24.01 19.63 6.80
C GLU A 29 25.32 19.30 7.52
N GLU A 30 25.75 20.13 8.48
CA GLU A 30 26.98 19.90 9.27
C GLU A 30 26.81 18.89 10.40
N ILE A 31 25.58 18.69 10.89
CA ILE A 31 25.31 17.85 12.07
C ILE A 31 25.12 16.37 11.69
N TYR A 32 24.70 16.07 10.46
CA TYR A 32 24.36 14.72 10.07
C TYR A 32 25.27 14.21 8.94
N PRO A 33 26.18 13.28 9.26
CA PRO A 33 27.11 12.75 8.26
C PRO A 33 26.36 12.04 7.13
N ARG A 34 26.80 12.29 5.91
CA ARG A 34 26.35 11.55 4.73
C ARG A 34 27.23 10.32 4.59
N LEU A 35 26.63 9.13 4.66
CA LEU A 35 27.34 7.92 4.29
C LEU A 35 27.57 7.90 2.78
N PRO A 36 28.81 7.68 2.31
CA PRO A 36 29.10 7.56 0.89
C PRO A 36 28.49 6.28 0.33
N GLY A 37 27.96 6.31 -0.88
CA GLY A 37 27.57 5.13 -1.64
C GLY A 37 26.10 5.08 -2.01
N PHE A 38 25.29 4.34 -1.29
CA PHE A 38 23.90 4.09 -1.65
C PHE A 38 23.01 5.32 -1.41
N LYS A 39 22.11 5.61 -2.39
CA LYS A 39 21.17 6.73 -2.29
C LYS A 39 19.75 6.19 -2.13
N LEU A 40 19.26 6.12 -0.90
CA LEU A 40 17.93 5.58 -0.58
C LEU A 40 16.78 6.28 -1.34
N GLY A 41 16.90 7.58 -1.59
CA GLY A 41 15.92 8.35 -2.34
C GLY A 41 16.01 8.23 -3.88
N VAL A 42 16.87 7.37 -4.41
CA VAL A 42 17.10 7.24 -5.86
C VAL A 42 16.72 5.85 -6.34
N THR A 43 15.66 5.75 -7.14
CA THR A 43 15.11 4.48 -7.64
C THR A 43 16.16 3.59 -8.31
N HIS A 44 17.09 4.18 -9.07
CA HIS A 44 18.16 3.41 -9.75
C HIS A 44 19.06 2.64 -8.77
N SER A 45 19.23 3.13 -7.55
CA SER A 45 20.04 2.45 -6.53
C SER A 45 19.49 1.08 -6.12
N TRP A 46 18.18 0.86 -6.31
CA TRP A 46 17.49 -0.37 -5.92
C TRP A 46 17.46 -1.47 -6.99
N THR A 47 18.01 -1.20 -8.17
CA THR A 47 17.97 -2.17 -9.30
C THR A 47 18.74 -3.47 -9.02
N ARG A 48 19.60 -3.47 -8.02
CA ARG A 48 20.37 -4.65 -7.58
C ARG A 48 19.80 -5.33 -6.34
N GLY A 49 18.59 -4.96 -5.93
CA GLY A 49 17.93 -5.48 -4.72
C GLY A 49 18.22 -4.66 -3.46
N GLN A 50 17.93 -5.25 -2.31
CA GLN A 50 18.07 -4.60 -1.00
C GLN A 50 19.53 -4.38 -0.63
N PRO A 51 19.94 -3.17 -0.19
CA PRO A 51 21.32 -2.86 0.14
C PRO A 51 21.65 -3.23 1.60
N PHE A 52 21.64 -4.53 1.93
CA PHE A 52 21.80 -5.02 3.31
C PHE A 52 23.10 -4.56 3.99
N ASP A 53 24.20 -4.49 3.27
CA ASP A 53 25.47 -4.03 3.82
C ASP A 53 25.44 -2.54 4.15
N PHE A 54 24.79 -1.73 3.31
CA PHE A 54 24.57 -0.32 3.59
C PHE A 54 23.67 -0.11 4.81
N TYR A 55 22.60 -0.90 4.96
CA TYR A 55 21.77 -0.84 6.16
C TYR A 55 22.52 -1.26 7.42
N ARG A 56 23.44 -2.23 7.32
CA ARG A 56 24.30 -2.60 8.44
C ARG A 56 25.20 -1.44 8.84
N GLN A 57 25.88 -0.83 7.88
CA GLN A 57 26.71 0.34 8.11
C GLN A 57 25.90 1.50 8.72
N MET A 58 24.70 1.77 8.19
CA MET A 58 23.83 2.81 8.77
C MET A 58 23.52 2.53 10.25
N ARG A 59 23.18 1.28 10.60
CA ARG A 59 22.85 0.94 12.00
C ARG A 59 24.02 1.16 12.95
N GLU A 60 25.24 0.96 12.49
CA GLU A 60 26.46 1.09 13.28
C GLU A 60 26.94 2.55 13.38
N GLU A 61 26.99 3.27 12.27
CA GLU A 61 27.64 4.56 12.16
C GLU A 61 26.69 5.76 12.19
N ALA A 62 25.50 5.65 11.53
CA ALA A 62 24.55 6.75 11.39
C ALA A 62 23.10 6.23 11.31
N PRO A 63 22.51 5.79 12.44
CA PRO A 63 21.19 5.12 12.45
C PRO A 63 20.04 6.03 12.04
N VAL A 64 20.23 7.34 12.07
CA VAL A 64 19.29 8.34 11.54
C VAL A 64 20.06 9.22 10.56
N ILE A 65 19.68 9.19 9.28
CA ILE A 65 20.37 9.92 8.22
C ILE A 65 19.38 10.59 7.27
N TRP A 66 19.75 11.78 6.79
CA TRP A 66 18.98 12.47 5.74
C TRP A 66 19.24 11.84 4.38
N SER A 67 18.17 11.30 3.76
CA SER A 67 18.21 10.70 2.44
C SER A 67 17.69 11.70 1.40
N GLN A 68 18.62 12.29 0.65
CA GLN A 68 18.31 13.27 -0.39
C GLN A 68 17.72 12.60 -1.64
N ILE A 69 16.66 13.19 -2.23
CA ILE A 69 16.07 12.74 -3.50
C ILE A 69 16.68 13.49 -4.69
N LYS A 70 16.30 14.73 -4.91
CA LYS A 70 16.75 15.53 -6.09
C LYS A 70 17.55 16.77 -5.71
N LYS A 71 17.07 17.53 -4.75
CA LYS A 71 17.73 18.76 -4.25
C LYS A 71 18.12 18.55 -2.79
N PRO A 72 19.10 19.29 -2.25
CA PRO A 72 19.48 19.19 -0.84
C PRO A 72 18.30 19.32 0.12
N SER A 73 17.34 20.20 -0.17
CA SER A 73 16.12 20.40 0.60
C SER A 73 15.02 19.36 0.34
N SER A 74 15.18 18.45 -0.64
CA SER A 74 14.22 17.43 -1.01
C SER A 74 14.72 16.07 -0.57
N GLY A 75 14.09 15.49 0.43
CA GLY A 75 14.48 14.19 0.97
C GLY A 75 13.63 13.79 2.17
N PHE A 76 14.11 12.79 2.88
CA PHE A 76 13.46 12.26 4.08
C PHE A 76 14.51 11.75 5.07
N TRP A 77 14.12 11.64 6.33
CA TRP A 77 14.94 11.00 7.35
C TRP A 77 14.78 9.49 7.26
N SER A 78 15.87 8.77 7.09
CA SER A 78 15.91 7.31 7.15
C SER A 78 16.31 6.88 8.55
N VAL A 79 15.47 6.04 9.16
CA VAL A 79 15.68 5.47 10.49
C VAL A 79 15.82 3.96 10.34
N VAL A 80 16.88 3.35 10.86
CA VAL A 80 17.22 1.94 10.53
C VAL A 80 17.45 1.04 11.74
N ARG A 81 17.46 1.53 12.97
CA ARG A 81 17.47 0.70 14.17
C ARG A 81 16.05 0.34 14.58
N TYR A 82 15.84 -0.89 15.00
CA TYR A 82 14.53 -1.40 15.40
C TYR A 82 13.84 -0.54 16.46
N ASP A 83 14.56 -0.20 17.54
CA ASP A 83 13.99 0.58 18.63
C ASP A 83 13.65 2.01 18.21
N ASP A 84 14.46 2.63 17.36
CA ASP A 84 14.21 3.96 16.82
C ASP A 84 12.98 3.96 15.88
N VAL A 85 12.86 2.96 14.99
CA VAL A 85 11.68 2.77 14.14
C VAL A 85 10.43 2.57 14.98
N LYS A 86 10.50 1.70 15.98
CA LYS A 86 9.40 1.45 16.92
C LYS A 86 8.99 2.73 17.67
N GLN A 87 9.97 3.56 18.05
CA GLN A 87 9.68 4.83 18.70
C GLN A 87 8.98 5.83 17.77
N VAL A 88 9.35 5.86 16.49
CA VAL A 88 8.66 6.69 15.49
C VAL A 88 7.21 6.22 15.32
N GLU A 89 7.00 4.91 15.12
CA GLU A 89 5.67 4.35 14.86
C GLU A 89 4.70 4.46 16.04
N LEU A 90 5.21 4.35 17.27
CA LEU A 90 4.38 4.41 18.48
C LEU A 90 4.05 5.84 18.94
N ASN A 91 4.59 6.87 18.29
CA ASN A 91 4.38 8.27 18.67
C ASN A 91 3.77 9.10 17.53
N PRO A 92 2.55 8.78 17.05
CA PRO A 92 1.92 9.48 15.94
C PRO A 92 1.63 10.97 16.23
N GLN A 93 1.58 11.37 17.51
CA GLN A 93 1.44 12.76 17.92
C GLN A 93 2.68 13.61 17.60
N ILE A 94 3.85 12.97 17.43
CA ILE A 94 5.11 13.61 17.05
C ILE A 94 5.41 13.35 15.58
N PHE A 95 5.25 12.10 15.15
CA PHE A 95 5.55 11.60 13.81
C PHE A 95 4.26 11.30 13.06
N SER A 96 3.64 12.34 12.54
CA SER A 96 2.34 12.26 11.88
C SER A 96 2.42 11.63 10.49
N SER A 97 1.57 10.64 10.21
CA SER A 97 1.36 10.07 8.88
C SER A 97 0.53 10.98 7.98
N GLN A 98 -0.32 11.84 8.56
CA GLN A 98 -1.20 12.76 7.81
C GLN A 98 -0.43 13.80 6.99
N ARG A 99 0.83 14.05 7.29
CA ARG A 99 1.67 15.00 6.56
C ARG A 99 2.34 14.41 5.31
N GLY A 100 1.98 13.22 4.93
CA GLY A 100 2.41 12.55 3.71
C GLY A 100 3.33 11.38 3.98
N SER A 101 2.76 10.22 4.19
CA SER A 101 3.45 8.95 4.11
C SER A 101 3.53 8.47 2.64
N ILE A 102 4.34 7.45 2.39
CA ILE A 102 4.46 6.76 1.10
C ILE A 102 4.66 7.72 -0.10
N ASN A 103 5.80 8.44 -0.13
CA ASN A 103 6.28 9.16 -1.33
C ASN A 103 5.24 10.02 -2.08
N MET A 104 4.19 10.46 -1.40
CA MET A 104 3.15 11.33 -1.98
C MET A 104 3.69 12.70 -2.41
N SER A 105 4.93 13.02 -2.07
CA SER A 105 5.63 14.23 -2.53
C SER A 105 5.62 14.39 -4.06
N VAL A 106 5.42 13.30 -4.79
CA VAL A 106 5.38 13.30 -6.25
C VAL A 106 4.04 13.82 -6.79
N LEU A 107 2.93 13.53 -6.09
CA LEU A 107 1.58 13.99 -6.48
C LEU A 107 1.28 15.39 -5.93
N ARG A 108 2.13 15.90 -5.05
CA ARG A 108 1.91 17.14 -4.29
C ARG A 108 1.76 18.42 -5.12
N ASN A 109 2.21 18.44 -6.36
CA ASN A 109 2.19 19.62 -7.23
C ASN A 109 1.21 19.49 -8.40
N ASP A 110 0.42 18.42 -8.47
CA ASP A 110 -0.53 18.22 -9.56
C ASP A 110 -1.87 18.86 -9.21
N LYS A 111 -2.00 20.16 -9.52
CA LYS A 111 -3.25 20.87 -9.40
C LYS A 111 -4.10 20.57 -10.63
N GLY A 112 -5.03 19.62 -10.53
CA GLY A 112 -6.08 19.41 -11.51
C GLY A 112 -6.34 17.94 -11.87
N ARG A 113 -5.46 17.28 -12.61
CA ARG A 113 -5.77 15.94 -13.18
C ARG A 113 -5.74 14.81 -12.16
N ALA A 114 -4.83 14.84 -11.19
CA ALA A 114 -4.72 13.85 -10.13
C ALA A 114 -5.19 14.35 -8.76
N GLU A 115 -5.93 15.45 -8.71
CA GLU A 115 -6.37 16.06 -7.46
C GLU A 115 -7.22 15.09 -6.62
N ARG A 116 -8.19 14.39 -7.23
CA ARG A 116 -9.01 13.39 -6.54
C ARG A 116 -8.16 12.24 -6.00
N LEU A 117 -7.18 11.75 -6.77
CA LEU A 117 -6.23 10.72 -6.33
C LEU A 117 -5.40 11.19 -5.14
N MET A 118 -4.94 12.44 -5.16
CA MET A 118 -4.18 13.03 -4.06
C MET A 118 -5.04 13.12 -2.78
N TYR A 119 -6.26 13.63 -2.87
CA TYR A 119 -7.16 13.70 -1.70
C TYR A 119 -7.54 12.31 -1.18
N ALA A 120 -7.81 11.36 -2.07
CA ALA A 120 -8.06 9.98 -1.70
C ALA A 120 -6.86 9.37 -0.95
N ALA A 121 -5.66 9.56 -1.46
CA ALA A 121 -4.47 9.04 -0.82
C ALA A 121 -4.24 9.65 0.58
N TYR A 122 -4.40 10.97 0.75
CA TYR A 122 -4.27 11.63 2.05
C TYR A 122 -5.34 11.21 3.05
N ASN A 123 -6.54 10.88 2.60
CA ASN A 123 -7.66 10.42 3.44
C ASN A 123 -7.77 8.89 3.51
N SER A 124 -6.78 8.16 3.00
CA SER A 124 -6.69 6.71 3.18
C SER A 124 -6.26 6.35 4.60
N LEU A 125 -6.72 5.21 5.11
CA LEU A 125 -6.48 4.75 6.48
C LEU A 125 -4.99 4.81 6.89
N ILE A 126 -4.09 4.45 5.98
CA ILE A 126 -2.63 4.43 6.23
C ILE A 126 -2.04 5.83 6.48
N ASN A 127 -2.72 6.88 6.06
CA ASN A 127 -2.30 8.27 6.23
C ASN A 127 -3.05 9.00 7.36
N LEU A 128 -3.85 8.30 8.15
CA LEU A 128 -4.57 8.88 9.28
C LEU A 128 -3.83 8.63 10.57
N ASP A 129 -3.99 9.56 11.52
CA ASP A 129 -3.36 9.49 12.84
C ASP A 129 -4.39 9.33 13.97
N ALA A 130 -3.90 8.90 15.11
CA ALA A 130 -4.57 8.90 16.42
C ALA A 130 -6.02 8.36 16.38
N ASP A 131 -6.97 9.13 16.88
CA ASP A 131 -8.36 8.70 17.05
C ASP A 131 -9.04 8.44 15.71
N LEU A 132 -8.76 9.24 14.70
CA LEU A 132 -9.33 9.10 13.37
C LEU A 132 -8.92 7.77 12.72
N HIS A 133 -7.64 7.42 12.78
CA HIS A 133 -7.14 6.13 12.32
C HIS A 133 -7.80 4.98 13.09
N ARG A 134 -7.81 5.07 14.44
CA ARG A 134 -8.35 4.04 15.30
C ARG A 134 -9.83 3.78 15.04
N ASP A 135 -10.62 4.86 14.92
CA ASP A 135 -12.06 4.76 14.73
C ASP A 135 -12.41 4.08 13.41
N LEU A 136 -11.77 4.48 12.30
CA LEU A 136 -12.00 3.86 10.99
C LEU A 136 -11.46 2.43 10.94
N ARG A 137 -10.27 2.16 11.48
CA ARG A 137 -9.70 0.82 11.52
C ARG A 137 -10.58 -0.15 12.32
N THR A 138 -11.12 0.29 13.46
CA THR A 138 -11.98 -0.55 14.30
C THR A 138 -13.26 -0.96 13.57
N GLN A 139 -13.87 -0.06 12.81
CA GLN A 139 -15.08 -0.36 12.06
C GLN A 139 -14.83 -1.43 10.97
N GLN A 140 -13.64 -1.45 10.36
CA GLN A 140 -13.28 -2.40 9.30
C GLN A 140 -12.66 -3.71 9.83
N ALA A 141 -12.26 -3.76 11.10
CA ALA A 141 -11.43 -4.83 11.66
C ALA A 141 -12.04 -6.22 11.55
N ALA A 142 -13.37 -6.35 11.61
CA ALA A 142 -14.07 -7.64 11.59
C ALA A 142 -13.73 -8.48 10.35
N PHE A 143 -13.50 -7.83 9.18
CA PHE A 143 -13.14 -8.50 7.93
C PHE A 143 -11.70 -9.03 7.89
N PHE A 144 -10.90 -8.71 8.89
CA PHE A 144 -9.52 -9.19 9.02
C PHE A 144 -9.34 -10.15 10.20
N PHE A 145 -10.41 -10.52 10.89
CA PHE A 145 -10.35 -11.50 11.95
C PHE A 145 -10.39 -12.94 11.40
N PRO A 146 -9.76 -13.91 12.09
CA PRO A 146 -9.74 -15.31 11.66
C PRO A 146 -11.13 -15.88 11.35
N THR A 147 -12.14 -15.45 12.11
CA THR A 147 -13.53 -15.89 11.91
C THR A 147 -14.10 -15.54 10.54
N TYR A 148 -13.80 -14.35 10.01
CA TYR A 148 -14.21 -13.98 8.66
C TYR A 148 -13.32 -14.64 7.60
N ILE A 149 -12.01 -14.68 7.82
CA ILE A 149 -11.07 -15.31 6.89
C ILE A 149 -11.42 -16.79 6.67
N GLU A 150 -11.85 -17.50 7.71
CA GLU A 150 -12.29 -18.90 7.57
C GLU A 150 -13.49 -19.04 6.63
N THR A 151 -14.38 -18.07 6.52
CA THR A 151 -15.50 -18.10 5.56
C THR A 151 -15.05 -18.04 4.10
N LEU A 152 -13.86 -17.51 3.83
CA LEU A 152 -13.29 -17.41 2.49
C LEU A 152 -12.47 -18.64 2.10
N LYS A 153 -12.07 -19.46 3.07
CA LYS A 153 -11.11 -20.56 2.91
C LYS A 153 -11.49 -21.55 1.81
N GLU A 154 -12.74 -21.97 1.76
CA GLU A 154 -13.22 -22.92 0.75
C GLU A 154 -13.14 -22.33 -0.67
N ARG A 155 -13.54 -21.05 -0.84
CA ARG A 155 -13.50 -20.37 -2.14
C ARG A 155 -12.06 -20.12 -2.60
N ILE A 156 -11.20 -19.69 -1.68
CA ILE A 156 -9.77 -19.50 -1.95
C ILE A 156 -9.12 -20.85 -2.30
N GLY A 157 -9.45 -21.93 -1.58
CA GLY A 157 -8.95 -23.27 -1.85
C GLY A 157 -9.30 -23.74 -3.27
N ARG A 158 -10.57 -23.61 -3.67
CA ARG A 158 -10.99 -23.93 -5.06
C ARG A 158 -10.23 -23.11 -6.10
N LYS A 159 -9.99 -21.82 -5.81
CA LYS A 159 -9.21 -20.96 -6.73
C LYS A 159 -7.76 -21.38 -6.81
N ILE A 160 -7.15 -21.79 -5.70
CA ILE A 160 -5.80 -22.36 -5.70
C ILE A 160 -5.73 -23.59 -6.58
N ASP A 161 -6.65 -24.54 -6.42
CA ASP A 161 -6.71 -25.78 -7.23
C ASP A 161 -6.84 -25.44 -8.72
N GLU A 162 -7.75 -24.52 -9.09
CA GLU A 162 -7.92 -24.05 -10.48
C GLU A 162 -6.62 -23.48 -11.07
N LEU A 163 -5.91 -22.63 -10.28
CA LEU A 163 -4.66 -22.02 -10.72
C LEU A 163 -3.55 -23.07 -10.89
N LEU A 164 -3.44 -24.02 -9.97
CA LEU A 164 -2.46 -25.11 -10.06
C LEU A 164 -2.75 -26.01 -11.26
N ASP A 165 -4.00 -26.41 -11.49
CA ASP A 165 -4.42 -27.18 -12.66
C ASP A 165 -4.09 -26.44 -13.97
N ASN A 166 -4.29 -25.11 -13.99
CA ASN A 166 -3.95 -24.28 -15.15
C ASN A 166 -2.44 -24.27 -15.40
N MET A 167 -1.63 -24.16 -14.35
CA MET A 167 -0.17 -24.19 -14.47
C MET A 167 0.31 -25.55 -14.97
N GLU A 168 -0.25 -26.64 -14.46
CA GLU A 168 0.09 -28.01 -14.90
C GLU A 168 -0.22 -28.23 -16.39
N ARG A 169 -1.36 -27.74 -16.86
CA ARG A 169 -1.74 -27.82 -18.30
C ARG A 169 -0.81 -27.03 -19.23
N GLN A 170 -0.16 -25.97 -18.74
CA GLN A 170 0.77 -25.17 -19.56
C GLN A 170 2.16 -25.81 -19.71
N GLY A 171 2.48 -26.82 -18.92
CA GLY A 171 3.69 -27.62 -19.05
C GLY A 171 4.70 -27.47 -17.91
N PRO A 172 5.92 -28.03 -18.07
CA PRO A 172 6.87 -28.16 -16.99
C PRO A 172 7.58 -26.84 -16.61
N VAL A 173 7.49 -25.82 -17.43
CA VAL A 173 8.08 -24.50 -17.17
C VAL A 173 7.01 -23.43 -17.36
N VAL A 174 6.70 -22.74 -16.27
CA VAL A 174 5.64 -21.73 -16.24
C VAL A 174 6.11 -20.47 -15.52
N ASP A 175 5.46 -19.34 -15.83
CA ASP A 175 5.62 -18.09 -15.09
C ASP A 175 4.69 -18.11 -13.87
N PHE A 176 5.23 -18.51 -12.72
CA PHE A 176 4.47 -18.57 -11.46
C PHE A 176 3.91 -17.20 -11.05
N ALA A 177 4.68 -16.13 -11.24
CA ALA A 177 4.23 -14.79 -10.87
C ALA A 177 2.98 -14.40 -11.67
N LYS A 178 2.97 -14.68 -12.97
CA LYS A 178 1.86 -14.35 -13.87
C LYS A 178 0.65 -15.25 -13.62
N LEU A 179 0.84 -16.55 -13.46
CA LEU A 179 -0.25 -17.52 -13.44
C LEU A 179 -0.86 -17.74 -12.05
N PHE A 180 -0.12 -17.40 -10.99
CA PHE A 180 -0.55 -17.67 -9.63
C PHE A 180 -0.49 -16.41 -8.74
N SER A 181 0.70 -15.78 -8.63
CA SER A 181 0.90 -14.72 -7.63
C SER A 181 0.10 -13.45 -7.91
N ILE A 182 -0.23 -13.15 -9.16
CA ILE A 182 -1.10 -12.02 -9.54
C ILE A 182 -2.57 -12.38 -9.32
N GLU A 183 -2.97 -13.59 -9.72
CA GLU A 183 -4.37 -14.00 -9.77
C GLU A 183 -4.98 -14.23 -8.38
N LEU A 184 -4.26 -14.94 -7.50
CA LEU A 184 -4.80 -15.34 -6.20
C LEU A 184 -5.10 -14.17 -5.25
N PRO A 185 -4.20 -13.19 -5.05
CA PRO A 185 -4.50 -12.04 -4.21
C PRO A 185 -5.65 -11.19 -4.77
N MET A 186 -5.71 -11.03 -6.08
CA MET A 186 -6.78 -10.30 -6.73
C MET A 186 -8.14 -10.98 -6.52
N PHE A 187 -8.20 -12.29 -6.71
CA PHE A 187 -9.41 -13.07 -6.43
C PHE A 187 -9.85 -12.89 -4.98
N THR A 188 -8.91 -13.07 -4.03
CA THR A 188 -9.20 -12.95 -2.59
C THR A 188 -9.70 -11.55 -2.22
N LEU A 189 -9.07 -10.51 -2.77
CA LEU A 189 -9.48 -9.13 -2.54
C LEU A 189 -10.90 -8.88 -3.06
N CYS A 190 -11.22 -9.32 -4.28
CA CYS A 190 -12.56 -9.17 -4.86
C CYS A 190 -13.63 -9.90 -4.05
N GLU A 191 -13.29 -11.09 -3.51
CA GLU A 191 -14.20 -11.83 -2.60
C GLU A 191 -14.48 -11.05 -1.31
N MET A 192 -13.44 -10.47 -0.69
CA MET A 192 -13.58 -9.65 0.52
C MET A 192 -14.39 -8.38 0.29
N LEU A 193 -14.20 -7.75 -0.86
CA LEU A 193 -14.90 -6.52 -1.25
C LEU A 193 -16.33 -6.78 -1.72
N GLY A 194 -16.70 -8.02 -2.03
CA GLY A 194 -17.98 -8.35 -2.63
C GLY A 194 -18.13 -7.81 -4.06
N VAL A 195 -17.01 -7.76 -4.82
CA VAL A 195 -16.98 -7.33 -6.22
C VAL A 195 -17.52 -8.47 -7.10
N ASP A 196 -18.47 -8.14 -7.96
CA ASP A 196 -19.06 -9.08 -8.89
C ASP A 196 -18.02 -9.56 -9.93
N GLU A 197 -18.12 -10.81 -10.36
CA GLU A 197 -17.07 -11.47 -11.17
C GLU A 197 -16.79 -10.73 -12.49
N GLU A 198 -17.83 -10.17 -13.08
CA GLU A 198 -17.77 -9.41 -14.34
C GLU A 198 -16.93 -8.12 -14.24
N ASP A 199 -16.81 -7.54 -13.04
CA ASP A 199 -16.08 -6.29 -12.78
C ASP A 199 -14.60 -6.52 -12.44
N ARG A 200 -14.19 -7.76 -12.13
CA ARG A 200 -12.84 -8.09 -11.65
C ARG A 200 -11.73 -7.74 -12.67
N ALA A 201 -12.03 -7.89 -13.95
CA ALA A 201 -11.08 -7.54 -15.01
C ALA A 201 -10.74 -6.03 -15.04
N ASP A 202 -11.73 -5.17 -14.75
CA ASP A 202 -11.50 -3.73 -14.67
C ASP A 202 -10.64 -3.37 -13.45
N ILE A 203 -10.84 -4.02 -12.29
CA ILE A 203 -10.00 -3.81 -11.10
C ILE A 203 -8.54 -4.17 -11.40
N ILE A 204 -8.27 -5.30 -12.03
CA ILE A 204 -6.91 -5.71 -12.44
C ILE A 204 -6.28 -4.65 -13.35
N LYS A 205 -7.03 -4.13 -14.30
CA LYS A 205 -6.58 -3.08 -15.20
C LYS A 205 -6.26 -1.78 -14.47
N TRP A 206 -7.11 -1.32 -13.55
CA TRP A 206 -6.88 -0.11 -12.77
C TRP A 206 -5.62 -0.23 -11.92
N MET A 207 -5.42 -1.37 -11.28
CA MET A 207 -4.22 -1.64 -10.50
C MET A 207 -2.95 -1.58 -11.34
N HIS A 208 -2.96 -2.22 -12.50
CA HIS A 208 -1.81 -2.17 -13.40
C HIS A 208 -1.41 -0.73 -13.74
N TYR A 209 -2.37 0.15 -14.02
CA TYR A 209 -2.07 1.56 -14.29
C TYR A 209 -1.61 2.34 -13.05
N LEU A 210 -2.15 2.04 -11.87
CA LEU A 210 -1.68 2.62 -10.61
C LEU A 210 -0.23 2.23 -10.30
N GLU A 211 0.16 0.98 -10.57
CA GLU A 211 1.55 0.49 -10.42
C GLU A 211 2.52 1.16 -11.41
N LEU A 212 2.05 1.54 -12.59
CA LEU A 212 2.87 2.25 -13.58
C LEU A 212 3.03 3.75 -13.27
N ALA A 213 2.13 4.34 -12.49
CA ALA A 213 2.14 5.77 -12.21
C ALA A 213 3.46 6.28 -11.59
N PRO A 214 4.10 5.62 -10.61
CA PRO A 214 5.40 6.02 -10.09
C PRO A 214 6.50 6.04 -11.17
N GLN A 215 6.46 5.12 -12.14
CA GLN A 215 7.42 5.07 -13.24
C GLN A 215 7.22 6.24 -14.21
N PHE A 216 5.98 6.60 -14.49
CA PHE A 216 5.66 7.79 -15.29
C PHE A 216 6.17 9.07 -14.62
N ILE A 217 6.05 9.18 -13.33
CA ILE A 217 6.48 10.34 -12.56
C ILE A 217 8.02 10.44 -12.51
N THR A 218 8.70 9.31 -12.31
CA THR A 218 10.18 9.26 -12.17
C THR A 218 10.91 9.28 -13.52
N HIS A 219 10.32 8.70 -14.55
CA HIS A 219 10.90 8.55 -15.89
C HIS A 219 9.92 8.93 -17.00
N PRO A 220 9.37 10.16 -17.03
CA PRO A 220 8.27 10.54 -17.92
C PRO A 220 8.63 10.38 -19.40
N ILE A 221 9.84 10.75 -19.80
CA ILE A 221 10.29 10.64 -21.19
C ILE A 221 10.31 9.17 -21.65
N ARG A 222 10.87 8.28 -20.83
CA ARG A 222 10.92 6.84 -21.14
C ARG A 222 9.52 6.24 -21.26
N MET A 223 8.63 6.60 -20.35
CA MET A 223 7.24 6.12 -20.37
C MET A 223 6.46 6.66 -21.56
N LEU A 224 6.62 7.94 -21.92
CA LEU A 224 5.98 8.54 -23.11
C LEU A 224 6.51 7.95 -24.41
N LEU A 225 7.77 7.56 -24.49
CA LEU A 225 8.31 6.85 -25.64
C LEU A 225 7.78 5.41 -25.75
N ALA A 226 7.57 4.74 -24.61
CA ALA A 226 7.02 3.38 -24.58
C ALA A 226 5.49 3.36 -24.80
N GLU A 227 4.77 4.30 -24.20
CA GLU A 227 3.32 4.43 -24.30
C GLU A 227 2.90 5.92 -24.36
N PRO A 228 2.88 6.54 -25.53
CA PRO A 228 2.53 7.97 -25.67
C PRO A 228 1.14 8.34 -25.17
N SER A 229 0.22 7.38 -25.16
CA SER A 229 -1.16 7.55 -24.72
C SER A 229 -1.35 7.41 -23.19
N PHE A 230 -0.29 7.05 -22.44
CA PHE A 230 -0.38 6.78 -21.00
C PHE A 230 -1.06 7.90 -20.20
N PRO A 231 -0.75 9.20 -20.34
CA PRO A 231 -1.38 10.25 -19.55
C PRO A 231 -2.90 10.30 -19.72
N PHE A 232 -3.39 10.14 -20.96
CA PHE A 232 -4.83 10.16 -21.25
C PHE A 232 -5.53 8.89 -20.76
N LYS A 233 -4.88 7.74 -20.94
CA LYS A 233 -5.40 6.47 -20.41
C LYS A 233 -5.42 6.48 -18.89
N PHE A 234 -4.38 7.00 -18.25
CA PHE A 234 -4.29 7.06 -16.80
C PHE A 234 -5.40 7.95 -16.21
N GLU A 235 -5.66 9.13 -16.80
CA GLU A 235 -6.75 9.99 -16.37
C GLU A 235 -8.11 9.29 -16.49
N LYS A 236 -8.36 8.62 -17.62
CA LYS A 236 -9.57 7.82 -17.82
C LYS A 236 -9.69 6.70 -16.80
N ILE A 237 -8.62 5.96 -16.55
CA ILE A 237 -8.55 4.88 -15.55
C ILE A 237 -8.90 5.39 -14.15
N LEU A 238 -8.33 6.51 -13.73
CA LEU A 238 -8.64 7.11 -12.44
C LEU A 238 -10.12 7.50 -12.34
N HIS A 239 -10.66 8.10 -13.41
CA HIS A 239 -12.07 8.44 -13.46
C HIS A 239 -12.97 7.20 -13.35
N ASP A 240 -12.72 6.17 -14.15
CA ASP A 240 -13.49 4.93 -14.18
C ASP A 240 -13.43 4.24 -12.80
N MET A 241 -12.23 4.14 -12.21
CA MET A 241 -12.00 3.53 -10.90
C MET A 241 -12.77 4.21 -9.77
N PHE A 242 -12.68 5.54 -9.67
CA PHE A 242 -13.37 6.28 -8.62
C PHE A 242 -14.89 6.31 -8.86
N SER A 243 -15.33 6.39 -10.11
CA SER A 243 -16.77 6.35 -10.44
C SER A 243 -17.38 4.98 -10.13
N TYR A 244 -16.63 3.91 -10.32
CA TYR A 244 -17.04 2.57 -9.92
C TYR A 244 -17.17 2.47 -8.39
N GLY A 245 -16.13 2.88 -7.64
CA GLY A 245 -16.16 2.86 -6.18
C GLY A 245 -17.33 3.66 -5.60
N GLU A 246 -17.58 4.85 -6.13
CA GLU A 246 -18.71 5.70 -5.74
C GLU A 246 -20.06 5.03 -6.00
N ARG A 247 -20.24 4.44 -7.19
CA ARG A 247 -21.47 3.72 -7.55
C ARG A 247 -21.71 2.51 -6.65
N VAL A 248 -20.69 1.67 -6.43
CA VAL A 248 -20.82 0.46 -5.62
C VAL A 248 -21.06 0.82 -4.15
N MET A 249 -20.40 1.82 -3.61
CA MET A 249 -20.64 2.25 -2.24
C MET A 249 -22.04 2.87 -2.06
N ALA A 250 -22.54 3.62 -3.04
CA ALA A 250 -23.91 4.13 -3.03
C ALA A 250 -24.93 2.98 -3.05
N ASP A 251 -24.69 1.92 -3.83
CA ASP A 251 -25.51 0.70 -3.81
C ASP A 251 -25.46 0.03 -2.43
N ARG A 252 -24.29 -0.13 -1.81
CA ARG A 252 -24.11 -0.76 -0.49
C ARG A 252 -24.77 -0.01 0.66
N ILE A 253 -24.96 1.29 0.55
CA ILE A 253 -25.76 2.06 1.53
C ILE A 253 -27.24 1.65 1.47
N GLN A 254 -27.77 1.40 0.27
CA GLN A 254 -29.17 1.04 0.08
C GLN A 254 -29.42 -0.48 0.14
N ASN A 255 -28.49 -1.25 -0.34
CA ASN A 255 -28.54 -2.70 -0.46
C ASN A 255 -27.33 -3.33 0.23
N PRO A 256 -27.26 -3.34 1.58
CA PRO A 256 -26.10 -3.85 2.32
C PRO A 256 -25.90 -5.34 2.06
N ARG A 257 -24.63 -5.76 1.91
CA ARG A 257 -24.18 -7.15 1.80
C ARG A 257 -23.20 -7.47 2.94
N GLU A 258 -22.89 -8.74 3.14
CA GLU A 258 -21.83 -9.16 4.07
C GLU A 258 -20.46 -9.02 3.41
N ASP A 259 -20.06 -7.79 3.07
CA ASP A 259 -18.81 -7.47 2.44
C ASP A 259 -18.14 -6.23 3.05
N LEU A 260 -16.85 -6.08 2.80
CA LEU A 260 -16.06 -4.96 3.32
C LEU A 260 -16.51 -3.62 2.74
N LEU A 261 -17.00 -3.58 1.49
CA LEU A 261 -17.51 -2.36 0.88
C LEU A 261 -18.76 -1.83 1.59
N THR A 262 -19.65 -2.70 2.05
CA THR A 262 -20.81 -2.31 2.87
C THR A 262 -20.35 -1.62 4.16
N THR A 263 -19.34 -2.18 4.82
CA THR A 263 -18.79 -1.58 6.05
C THR A 263 -18.16 -0.23 5.79
N ILE A 264 -17.38 -0.08 4.71
CA ILE A 264 -16.76 1.20 4.35
C ILE A 264 -17.82 2.24 3.99
N ALA A 265 -18.81 1.87 3.17
CA ALA A 265 -19.88 2.76 2.72
C ALA A 265 -20.73 3.32 3.87
N ASN A 266 -20.92 2.52 4.92
CA ASN A 266 -21.68 2.88 6.11
C ASN A 266 -20.80 3.34 7.30
N ALA A 267 -19.50 3.45 7.11
CA ALA A 267 -18.60 3.90 8.17
C ALA A 267 -18.83 5.38 8.52
N THR A 268 -18.56 5.71 9.78
CA THR A 268 -18.79 7.05 10.32
C THR A 268 -17.54 7.61 11.00
N LEU A 269 -17.47 8.93 11.09
CA LEU A 269 -16.56 9.67 11.96
C LEU A 269 -17.39 10.37 13.02
N GLY A 270 -17.35 9.84 14.24
CA GLY A 270 -18.33 10.17 15.25
C GLY A 270 -19.73 9.75 14.76
N GLU A 271 -20.67 10.70 14.73
CA GLU A 271 -22.06 10.46 14.28
C GLU A 271 -22.29 10.78 12.79
N LYS A 272 -21.26 11.20 12.06
CA LYS A 272 -21.40 11.65 10.66
C LYS A 272 -20.89 10.59 9.68
N PRO A 273 -21.60 10.34 8.57
CA PRO A 273 -21.09 9.53 7.47
C PRO A 273 -19.75 10.08 6.96
N LEU A 274 -18.93 9.18 6.40
CA LEU A 274 -17.69 9.59 5.75
C LEU A 274 -17.94 10.53 4.58
N SER A 275 -17.09 11.53 4.44
CA SER A 275 -17.07 12.32 3.21
C SER A 275 -16.53 11.51 2.04
N GLN A 276 -16.83 11.94 0.80
CA GLN A 276 -16.41 11.25 -0.41
C GLN A 276 -14.89 11.01 -0.46
N SER A 277 -14.08 11.95 0.03
CA SER A 277 -12.62 11.79 0.01
C SER A 277 -12.12 10.67 0.93
N TYR A 278 -12.79 10.37 2.05
CA TYR A 278 -12.49 9.21 2.89
C TYR A 278 -12.97 7.89 2.27
N LEU A 279 -14.12 7.91 1.60
CA LEU A 279 -14.61 6.76 0.84
C LEU A 279 -13.65 6.43 -0.31
N ASP A 280 -13.26 7.43 -1.09
CA ASP A 280 -12.27 7.31 -2.16
C ASP A 280 -10.92 6.82 -1.62
N GLY A 281 -10.51 7.31 -0.44
CA GLY A 281 -9.27 6.90 0.22
C GLY A 281 -9.28 5.46 0.69
N SER A 282 -10.40 5.00 1.23
CA SER A 282 -10.58 3.60 1.63
C SER A 282 -10.60 2.68 0.41
N TRP A 283 -11.33 3.06 -0.65
CA TRP A 283 -11.37 2.34 -1.91
C TRP A 283 -9.97 2.20 -2.54
N LEU A 284 -9.28 3.32 -2.72
CA LEU A 284 -7.92 3.36 -3.28
C LEU A 284 -6.95 2.50 -2.48
N LEU A 285 -6.95 2.62 -1.14
CA LEU A 285 -6.04 1.89 -0.29
C LEU A 285 -6.24 0.38 -0.42
N ILE A 286 -7.48 -0.09 -0.35
CA ILE A 286 -7.76 -1.52 -0.32
C ILE A 286 -7.38 -2.18 -1.64
N ILE A 287 -7.77 -1.60 -2.77
CA ILE A 287 -7.37 -2.17 -4.07
C ILE A 287 -5.87 -2.11 -4.30
N PHE A 288 -5.19 -1.04 -3.87
CA PHE A 288 -3.75 -0.90 -4.07
C PHE A 288 -2.93 -1.78 -3.12
N ALA A 289 -3.24 -1.74 -1.81
CA ALA A 289 -2.44 -2.43 -0.80
C ALA A 289 -2.69 -3.95 -0.78
N GLY A 290 -3.90 -4.40 -1.08
CA GLY A 290 -4.27 -5.81 -0.96
C GLY A 290 -3.66 -6.75 -1.99
N ASN A 291 -3.17 -6.22 -3.12
CA ASN A 291 -2.63 -7.03 -4.19
C ASN A 291 -1.09 -7.09 -4.20
N ASP A 292 -0.43 -5.95 -4.27
CA ASP A 292 1.02 -5.89 -4.56
C ASP A 292 1.85 -6.58 -3.48
N THR A 293 1.55 -6.35 -2.22
CA THR A 293 2.27 -6.95 -1.09
C THR A 293 2.12 -8.47 -1.06
N THR A 294 0.91 -8.99 -1.24
CA THR A 294 0.63 -10.43 -1.23
C THR A 294 1.24 -11.13 -2.45
N ARG A 295 1.14 -10.52 -3.63
CA ARG A 295 1.78 -11.00 -4.86
C ARG A 295 3.30 -11.14 -4.69
N ASN A 296 3.96 -10.12 -4.17
CA ASN A 296 5.40 -10.13 -3.95
C ASN A 296 5.79 -11.14 -2.87
N SER A 297 4.99 -11.30 -1.82
CA SER A 297 5.22 -12.30 -0.78
C SER A 297 5.12 -13.72 -1.32
N LEU A 298 4.12 -14.04 -2.14
CA LEU A 298 3.97 -15.36 -2.77
C LEU A 298 5.15 -15.67 -3.68
N SER A 299 5.51 -14.77 -4.59
CA SER A 299 6.66 -14.94 -5.49
C SER A 299 7.98 -15.04 -4.72
N GLY A 300 8.14 -14.20 -3.69
CA GLY A 300 9.30 -14.21 -2.80
C GLY A 300 9.45 -15.53 -2.03
N THR A 301 8.34 -16.10 -1.56
CA THR A 301 8.33 -17.37 -0.85
C THR A 301 8.84 -18.51 -1.74
N ILE A 302 8.32 -18.61 -2.97
CA ILE A 302 8.79 -19.65 -3.92
C ILE A 302 10.27 -19.46 -4.26
N ARG A 303 10.73 -18.22 -4.44
CA ARG A 303 12.15 -17.93 -4.65
C ARG A 303 12.99 -18.39 -3.46
N LEU A 304 12.60 -18.03 -2.23
CA LEU A 304 13.33 -18.45 -1.02
C LEU A 304 13.36 -19.96 -0.85
N LEU A 305 12.27 -20.68 -1.06
CA LEU A 305 12.22 -22.14 -1.01
C LEU A 305 13.07 -22.80 -2.12
N THR A 306 13.37 -22.08 -3.20
CA THR A 306 14.28 -22.53 -4.25
C THR A 306 15.74 -22.27 -3.88
N GLU A 307 16.03 -21.12 -3.26
CA GLU A 307 17.36 -20.73 -2.78
C GLU A 307 17.82 -21.56 -1.56
N PHE A 308 16.88 -22.04 -0.73
CA PHE A 308 17.11 -22.81 0.48
C PHE A 308 16.43 -24.20 0.41
N PRO A 309 16.93 -25.13 -0.41
CA PRO A 309 16.28 -26.42 -0.66
C PRO A 309 16.14 -27.30 0.60
N GLU A 310 17.05 -27.18 1.56
CA GLU A 310 16.98 -27.89 2.85
C GLU A 310 15.78 -27.38 3.68
N GLN A 311 15.48 -26.09 3.67
CA GLN A 311 14.31 -25.52 4.35
C GLN A 311 13.03 -25.99 3.67
N ARG A 312 13.01 -26.02 2.34
CA ARG A 312 11.89 -26.58 1.58
C ARG A 312 11.64 -28.04 1.97
N GLN A 313 12.69 -28.85 2.06
CA GLN A 313 12.54 -30.25 2.44
C GLN A 313 11.99 -30.42 3.85
N MET A 314 12.43 -29.60 4.82
CA MET A 314 11.88 -29.62 6.18
C MET A 314 10.38 -29.39 6.20
N VAL A 315 9.88 -28.44 5.41
CA VAL A 315 8.43 -28.14 5.33
C VAL A 315 7.65 -29.27 4.63
N LEU A 316 8.26 -29.92 3.63
CA LEU A 316 7.66 -31.09 2.97
C LEU A 316 7.58 -32.31 3.91
N ASP A 317 8.57 -32.49 4.76
CA ASP A 317 8.63 -33.59 5.72
C ASP A 317 7.71 -33.36 6.93
N ASP A 318 7.52 -32.07 7.30
CA ASP A 318 6.64 -31.67 8.41
C ASP A 318 5.78 -30.46 8.00
N PRO A 319 4.56 -30.69 7.47
CA PRO A 319 3.63 -29.62 7.08
C PRO A 319 3.19 -28.70 8.24
N SER A 320 3.39 -29.08 9.51
CA SER A 320 3.07 -28.21 10.65
C SER A 320 3.97 -26.96 10.69
N LEU A 321 5.07 -26.95 9.96
CA LEU A 321 6.00 -25.83 9.84
C LEU A 321 5.51 -24.74 8.89
N ILE A 322 4.41 -24.96 8.12
CA ILE A 322 3.94 -24.02 7.10
C ILE A 322 3.65 -22.63 7.69
N GLU A 323 3.02 -22.56 8.84
CA GLU A 323 2.71 -21.26 9.49
C GLU A 323 4.00 -20.50 9.82
N ARG A 324 4.98 -21.15 10.43
CA ARG A 324 6.28 -20.53 10.76
C ARG A 324 7.05 -20.15 9.51
N MET A 325 7.05 -21.01 8.50
CA MET A 325 7.65 -20.75 7.19
C MET A 325 7.02 -19.51 6.54
N SER A 326 5.69 -19.38 6.60
CA SER A 326 4.98 -18.20 6.04
C SER A 326 5.41 -16.90 6.73
N HIS A 327 5.50 -16.88 8.06
CA HIS A 327 5.99 -15.72 8.81
C HIS A 327 7.45 -15.38 8.47
N GLU A 328 8.31 -16.39 8.33
CA GLU A 328 9.71 -16.17 7.98
C GLU A 328 9.87 -15.70 6.52
N ALA A 329 9.09 -16.24 5.60
CA ALA A 329 9.08 -15.80 4.22
C ALA A 329 8.64 -14.32 4.09
N LEU A 330 7.62 -13.90 4.85
CA LEU A 330 7.20 -12.49 4.93
C LEU A 330 8.32 -11.60 5.48
N ARG A 331 9.02 -12.05 6.54
CA ARG A 331 10.14 -11.31 7.13
C ARG A 331 11.30 -11.13 6.15
N MET A 332 11.65 -12.20 5.40
CA MET A 332 12.77 -12.21 4.46
C MET A 332 12.45 -11.53 3.13
N GLY A 333 11.22 -11.65 2.67
CA GLY A 333 10.74 -11.15 1.40
C GLY A 333 9.88 -9.89 1.53
N SER A 334 10.07 -9.09 2.59
CA SER A 334 9.29 -7.85 2.80
C SER A 334 9.23 -7.03 1.52
N PRO A 335 8.02 -6.78 1.00
CA PRO A 335 7.83 -6.05 -0.25
C PRO A 335 8.21 -4.59 -0.16
#